data_4bbd727104e374b4b36e32cdeee0b6e0
#
_entry.id   4bbd727104e374b4b36e32cdeee0b6e0
#
_cell.length_a   1.000
_cell.length_b   1.000
_cell.length_c   1.000
_cell.angle_alpha   90.00
_cell.angle_beta   90.00
_cell.angle_gamma   90.00
#
_symmetry.space_group_name_H-M   'P 1'
#
loop_
_entity.id
_entity.type
_entity.pdbx_description
1 polymer ?
#
loop_
_entity_poly.entity_id
_entity_poly.type
_entity_poly.pdbx_seq_one_letter_code
_entity_poly.pdbx_strand_id
1 'polypeptide(L)'
;MDSNTESHRLAEWSNAIRESSLKRLRIVPDTHVNWRPTPASMSFADLAHHLVEADVWLFEKLKTPELAPMVGRAGAAGTVEPDGYQAILSRLQATGIKRFQLIQSLTPEGLSTAIPDARFGGAVSVWWVLVRGNLDHEVHHRGQVAAYLRFLSVEARQSAGA
;
A
#
# COMPACT_ATOMS: atom_id res chain seq x y z
N MET A 1 -26.91 7.02 -8.87
CA MET A 1 -25.82 6.10 -9.26
C MET A 1 -26.09 4.76 -8.61
N ASP A 2 -26.13 3.71 -9.42
CA ASP A 2 -26.37 2.37 -8.90
C ASP A 2 -25.18 1.96 -8.04
N SER A 3 -25.36 1.92 -6.72
CA SER A 3 -24.31 1.60 -5.72
C SER A 3 -23.81 0.14 -5.81
N ASN A 4 -24.29 -0.61 -6.81
CA ASN A 4 -23.99 -2.03 -6.98
C ASN A 4 -23.10 -2.32 -8.22
N THR A 5 -22.45 -1.31 -8.79
CA THR A 5 -21.51 -1.54 -9.87
C THR A 5 -20.23 -2.22 -9.37
N GLU A 6 -19.53 -2.96 -10.24
CA GLU A 6 -18.28 -3.63 -9.91
C GLU A 6 -17.21 -2.61 -9.43
N SER A 7 -17.11 -1.46 -10.13
CA SER A 7 -16.20 -0.39 -9.74
C SER A 7 -16.52 0.19 -8.35
N HIS A 8 -17.78 0.33 -8.00
CA HIS A 8 -18.17 0.80 -6.67
C HIS A 8 -17.74 -0.19 -5.58
N ARG A 9 -18.06 -1.49 -5.74
CA ARG A 9 -17.66 -2.52 -4.79
C ARG A 9 -16.13 -2.64 -4.66
N LEU A 10 -15.41 -2.50 -5.78
CA LEU A 10 -13.95 -2.53 -5.78
C LEU A 10 -13.37 -1.30 -5.07
N ALA A 11 -13.97 -0.12 -5.26
CA ALA A 11 -13.57 1.11 -4.56
C ALA A 11 -13.77 0.97 -3.05
N GLU A 12 -14.91 0.44 -2.60
CA GLU A 12 -15.20 0.17 -1.20
C GLU A 12 -14.21 -0.81 -0.58
N TRP A 13 -13.89 -1.90 -1.29
CA TRP A 13 -12.87 -2.85 -0.86
C TRP A 13 -11.48 -2.22 -0.77
N SER A 14 -11.10 -1.40 -1.76
CA SER A 14 -9.87 -0.60 -1.74
C SER A 14 -9.78 0.29 -0.49
N ASN A 15 -10.88 0.97 -0.15
CA ASN A 15 -10.93 1.80 1.07
C ASN A 15 -10.77 0.97 2.35
N ALA A 16 -11.47 -0.16 2.45
CA ALA A 16 -11.39 -1.04 3.61
C ALA A 16 -9.95 -1.60 3.83
N ILE A 17 -9.23 -1.93 2.75
CA ILE A 17 -7.82 -2.33 2.81
C ILE A 17 -6.98 -1.18 3.37
N ARG A 18 -7.14 0.05 2.84
CA ARG A 18 -6.38 1.23 3.27
C ARG A 18 -6.64 1.57 4.74
N GLU A 19 -7.88 1.58 5.17
CA GLU A 19 -8.21 1.82 6.58
C GLU A 19 -7.56 0.79 7.50
N SER A 20 -7.57 -0.48 7.11
CA SER A 20 -6.91 -1.55 7.85
C SER A 20 -5.39 -1.41 7.91
N SER A 21 -4.75 -0.94 6.83
CA SER A 21 -3.32 -0.65 6.78
C SER A 21 -2.96 0.53 7.69
N LEU A 22 -3.71 1.64 7.57
CA LEU A 22 -3.51 2.84 8.39
C LEU A 22 -3.72 2.57 9.88
N LYS A 23 -4.75 1.77 10.24
CA LYS A 23 -4.99 1.38 11.64
C LYS A 23 -3.75 0.72 12.27
N ARG A 24 -3.06 -0.15 11.53
CA ARG A 24 -1.86 -0.84 12.00
C ARG A 24 -0.64 0.08 12.03
N LEU A 25 -0.45 0.89 11.01
CA LEU A 25 0.68 1.81 10.95
C LEU A 25 0.61 2.90 12.03
N ARG A 26 -0.60 3.37 12.38
CA ARG A 26 -0.80 4.41 13.41
C ARG A 26 -0.48 3.96 14.83
N ILE A 27 -0.45 2.66 15.12
CA ILE A 27 -0.10 2.15 16.44
C ILE A 27 1.38 1.80 16.57
N VAL A 28 2.19 2.02 15.53
CA VAL A 28 3.65 1.88 15.62
C VAL A 28 4.18 2.93 16.58
N PRO A 29 4.94 2.53 17.63
CA PRO A 29 5.53 3.49 18.56
C PRO A 29 6.53 4.42 17.84
N ASP A 30 6.58 5.68 18.23
CA ASP A 30 7.46 6.70 17.63
C ASP A 30 8.92 6.27 17.60
N THR A 31 9.37 5.57 18.64
CA THR A 31 10.73 5.02 18.76
C THR A 31 11.03 3.88 17.79
N HIS A 32 10.01 3.32 17.11
CA HIS A 32 10.13 2.14 16.24
C HIS A 32 9.76 2.41 14.79
N VAL A 33 9.50 3.65 14.38
CA VAL A 33 9.11 3.95 12.98
C VAL A 33 10.17 3.52 11.96
N ASN A 34 11.44 3.52 12.34
CA ASN A 34 12.56 3.06 11.52
C ASN A 34 12.99 1.60 11.81
N TRP A 35 12.29 0.91 12.71
CA TRP A 35 12.61 -0.48 13.05
C TRP A 35 12.34 -1.42 11.88
N ARG A 36 13.23 -2.40 11.73
CA ARG A 36 13.15 -3.47 10.71
C ARG A 36 13.74 -4.76 11.28
N PRO A 37 13.22 -5.93 10.89
CA PRO A 37 13.73 -7.19 11.43
C PRO A 37 15.15 -7.53 10.98
N THR A 38 15.57 -7.08 9.81
CA THR A 38 16.95 -7.25 9.29
C THR A 38 17.35 -6.00 8.49
N PRO A 39 18.66 -5.74 8.31
CA PRO A 39 19.13 -4.61 7.48
C PRO A 39 18.57 -4.61 6.05
N ALA A 40 18.27 -5.79 5.49
CA ALA A 40 17.71 -5.93 4.14
C ALA A 40 16.19 -5.78 4.09
N SER A 41 15.51 -5.73 5.25
CA SER A 41 14.06 -5.59 5.33
C SER A 41 13.64 -4.12 5.26
N MET A 42 12.43 -3.85 4.78
CA MET A 42 11.81 -2.55 4.91
C MET A 42 11.48 -2.24 6.37
N SER A 43 11.67 -0.99 6.80
CA SER A 43 11.16 -0.49 8.08
C SER A 43 9.67 -0.21 8.01
N PHE A 44 9.02 0.14 9.15
CA PHE A 44 7.64 0.64 9.12
C PHE A 44 7.51 1.89 8.24
N ALA A 45 8.46 2.82 8.33
CA ALA A 45 8.48 4.02 7.49
C ALA A 45 8.67 3.66 6.01
N ASP A 46 9.57 2.73 5.69
CA ASP A 46 9.75 2.24 4.32
C ASP A 46 8.46 1.61 3.78
N LEU A 47 7.78 0.77 4.57
CA LEU A 47 6.53 0.12 4.15
C LEU A 47 5.43 1.16 3.87
N ALA A 48 5.25 2.13 4.78
CA ALA A 48 4.28 3.19 4.59
C ALA A 48 4.58 4.05 3.35
N HIS A 49 5.86 4.43 3.16
CA HIS A 49 6.32 5.18 2.00
C HIS A 49 6.12 4.39 0.70
N HIS A 50 6.47 3.11 0.70
CA HIS A 50 6.32 2.21 -0.45
C HIS A 50 4.86 2.07 -0.89
N LEU A 51 3.91 2.03 0.05
CA LEU A 51 2.48 2.02 -0.28
C LEU A 51 2.01 3.33 -0.92
N VAL A 52 2.57 4.48 -0.50
CA VAL A 52 2.32 5.77 -1.18
C VAL A 52 2.84 5.72 -2.62
N GLU A 53 4.08 5.25 -2.81
CA GLU A 53 4.68 5.12 -4.14
C GLU A 53 3.91 4.16 -5.03
N ALA A 54 3.38 3.06 -4.48
CA ALA A 54 2.55 2.10 -5.21
C ALA A 54 1.26 2.74 -5.76
N ASP A 55 0.62 3.60 -4.98
CA ASP A 55 -0.55 4.33 -5.45
C ASP A 55 -0.18 5.37 -6.53
N VAL A 56 0.89 6.13 -6.31
CA VAL A 56 1.38 7.10 -7.31
C VAL A 56 1.73 6.38 -8.61
N TRP A 57 2.43 5.25 -8.52
CA TRP A 57 2.73 4.41 -9.68
C TRP A 57 1.46 3.93 -10.40
N LEU A 58 0.45 3.47 -9.65
CA LEU A 58 -0.82 3.05 -10.23
C LEU A 58 -1.48 4.19 -11.02
N PHE A 59 -1.52 5.41 -10.45
CA PHE A 59 -2.11 6.57 -11.13
C PHE A 59 -1.39 6.89 -12.44
N GLU A 60 -0.07 6.82 -12.45
CA GLU A 60 0.72 7.05 -13.67
C GLU A 60 0.63 5.88 -14.64
N LYS A 61 0.57 4.64 -14.16
CA LYS A 61 0.38 3.44 -14.99
C LYS A 61 -0.92 3.50 -15.80
N LEU A 62 -2.00 3.95 -15.19
CA LEU A 62 -3.29 4.08 -15.89
C LEU A 62 -3.31 5.23 -16.92
N LYS A 63 -2.45 6.25 -16.76
CA LYS A 63 -2.26 7.31 -17.76
C LYS A 63 -1.26 6.92 -18.84
N THR A 64 -0.23 6.17 -18.47
CA THR A 64 0.87 5.73 -19.32
C THR A 64 1.01 4.22 -19.23
N PRO A 65 0.21 3.46 -20.02
CA PRO A 65 0.13 2.00 -19.90
C PRO A 65 1.46 1.28 -20.05
N GLU A 66 2.42 1.85 -20.77
CA GLU A 66 3.77 1.31 -20.98
C GLU A 66 4.73 1.49 -19.80
N LEU A 67 4.28 2.15 -18.72
CA LEU A 67 5.12 2.40 -17.54
C LEU A 67 5.63 1.08 -16.96
N ALA A 68 6.94 1.01 -16.72
CA ALA A 68 7.58 -0.17 -16.12
C ALA A 68 7.08 -0.45 -14.69
N PRO A 69 7.15 -1.69 -14.22
CA PRO A 69 6.83 -2.04 -12.83
C PRO A 69 7.66 -1.23 -11.83
N MET A 70 7.01 -0.86 -10.72
CA MET A 70 7.69 -0.21 -9.61
C MET A 70 8.58 -1.22 -8.86
N VAL A 71 9.73 -0.77 -8.40
CA VAL A 71 10.64 -1.54 -7.55
C VAL A 71 10.76 -0.83 -6.19
N GLY A 72 10.23 -1.45 -5.14
CA GLY A 72 10.41 -1.00 -3.77
C GLY A 72 11.70 -1.58 -3.15
N ARG A 73 12.28 -0.85 -2.18
CA ARG A 73 13.51 -1.27 -1.48
C ARG A 73 13.55 -0.82 -0.02
N ALA A 74 14.28 -1.55 0.80
CA ALA A 74 14.61 -1.14 2.16
C ALA A 74 15.44 0.16 2.15
N GLY A 75 15.17 1.05 3.11
CA GLY A 75 15.83 2.33 3.23
C GLY A 75 15.31 3.43 2.29
N ALA A 76 14.25 3.16 1.50
CA ALA A 76 13.71 4.12 0.54
C ALA A 76 13.15 5.38 1.19
N ALA A 77 12.55 5.26 2.37
CA ALA A 77 12.09 6.42 3.15
C ALA A 77 13.24 7.17 3.83
N GLY A 78 14.42 6.55 3.95
CA GLY A 78 15.50 7.02 4.81
C GLY A 78 15.16 6.86 6.30
N THR A 79 15.97 7.50 7.17
CA THR A 79 15.65 7.64 8.59
C THR A 79 14.70 8.82 8.75
N VAL A 80 13.53 8.57 9.33
CA VAL A 80 12.50 9.60 9.55
C VAL A 80 12.31 9.85 11.05
N GLU A 81 12.04 11.10 11.40
CA GLU A 81 11.55 11.50 12.71
C GLU A 81 10.03 11.20 12.83
N PRO A 82 9.46 11.17 14.06
CA PRO A 82 8.03 10.90 14.26
C PRO A 82 7.11 11.78 13.39
N ASP A 83 7.38 13.08 13.29
CA ASP A 83 6.60 14.00 12.46
C ASP A 83 6.70 13.65 10.96
N GLY A 84 7.88 13.23 10.51
CA GLY A 84 8.09 12.74 9.14
C GLY A 84 7.28 11.47 8.86
N TYR A 85 7.21 10.56 9.83
CA TYR A 85 6.36 9.38 9.73
C TYR A 85 4.88 9.73 9.65
N GLN A 86 4.39 10.65 10.49
CA GLN A 86 3.01 11.13 10.43
C GLN A 86 2.70 11.80 9.08
N ALA A 87 3.65 12.54 8.50
CA ALA A 87 3.51 13.11 7.16
C ALA A 87 3.36 12.02 6.07
N ILE A 88 4.13 10.91 6.19
CA ILE A 88 3.97 9.76 5.28
C ILE A 88 2.57 9.14 5.43
N LEU A 89 2.07 8.94 6.65
CA LEU A 89 0.73 8.40 6.89
C LEU A 89 -0.38 9.30 6.35
N SER A 90 -0.21 10.63 6.47
CA SER A 90 -1.15 11.60 5.89
C SER A 90 -1.18 11.51 4.35
N ARG A 91 -0.03 11.36 3.70
CA ARG A 91 0.06 11.11 2.26
C ARG A 91 -0.56 9.78 1.87
N LEU A 92 -0.34 8.74 2.67
CA LEU A 92 -0.92 7.42 2.45
C LEU A 92 -2.46 7.48 2.51
N GLN A 93 -3.01 8.23 3.45
CA GLN A 93 -4.45 8.48 3.52
C GLN A 93 -4.96 9.22 2.29
N ALA A 94 -4.27 10.29 1.88
CA ALA A 94 -4.65 11.10 0.72
C ALA A 94 -4.61 10.29 -0.60
N THR A 95 -3.58 9.48 -0.81
CA THR A 95 -3.51 8.61 -2.00
C THR A 95 -4.58 7.53 -1.99
N GLY A 96 -4.97 7.02 -0.81
CA GLY A 96 -6.07 6.08 -0.66
C GLY A 96 -7.43 6.68 -1.09
N ILE A 97 -7.70 7.92 -0.69
CA ILE A 97 -8.90 8.66 -1.12
C ILE A 97 -8.90 8.85 -2.65
N LYS A 98 -7.77 9.27 -3.21
CA LYS A 98 -7.63 9.43 -4.67
C LYS A 98 -7.81 8.11 -5.41
N ARG A 99 -7.28 7.00 -4.87
CA ARG A 99 -7.45 5.66 -5.44
C ARG A 99 -8.92 5.22 -5.41
N PHE A 100 -9.62 5.46 -4.30
CA PHE A 100 -11.05 5.21 -4.19
C PHE A 100 -11.83 5.94 -5.28
N GLN A 101 -11.60 7.24 -5.43
CA GLN A 101 -12.29 8.07 -6.45
C GLN A 101 -11.97 7.60 -7.87
N LEU A 102 -10.70 7.28 -8.14
CA LEU A 102 -10.28 6.75 -9.44
C LEU A 102 -11.03 5.45 -9.76
N ILE A 103 -11.03 4.47 -8.86
CA ILE A 103 -11.68 3.18 -9.08
C ILE A 103 -13.18 3.37 -9.27
N GLN A 104 -13.82 4.20 -8.44
CA GLN A 104 -15.26 4.49 -8.52
C GLN A 104 -15.66 5.11 -9.87
N SER A 105 -14.76 5.86 -10.51
CA SER A 105 -15.02 6.52 -11.80
C SER A 105 -14.86 5.60 -13.01
N LEU A 106 -14.33 4.38 -12.84
CA LEU A 106 -14.11 3.46 -13.96
C LEU A 106 -15.43 2.84 -14.43
N THR A 107 -15.58 2.78 -15.76
CA THR A 107 -16.67 2.03 -16.39
C THR A 107 -16.33 0.53 -16.49
N PRO A 108 -17.31 -0.35 -16.75
CA PRO A 108 -17.03 -1.78 -17.02
C PRO A 108 -16.02 -1.97 -18.17
N GLU A 109 -16.13 -1.17 -19.23
CA GLU A 109 -15.20 -1.18 -20.36
C GLU A 109 -13.80 -0.73 -19.92
N GLY A 110 -13.72 0.33 -19.09
CA GLY A 110 -12.47 0.81 -18.52
C GLY A 110 -11.76 -0.26 -17.67
N LEU A 111 -12.51 -0.98 -16.84
CA LEU A 111 -11.98 -2.09 -16.04
C LEU A 111 -11.49 -3.26 -16.92
N SER A 112 -12.15 -3.51 -18.04
CA SER A 112 -11.83 -4.61 -18.96
C SER A 112 -10.72 -4.25 -19.95
N THR A 113 -10.36 -2.97 -20.09
CA THR A 113 -9.32 -2.51 -21.02
C THR A 113 -8.00 -3.22 -20.73
N ALA A 114 -7.40 -3.83 -21.77
CA ALA A 114 -6.10 -4.49 -21.66
C ALA A 114 -4.96 -3.48 -21.73
N ILE A 115 -4.03 -3.57 -20.79
CA ILE A 115 -2.81 -2.77 -20.75
C ILE A 115 -1.59 -3.67 -20.51
N PRO A 116 -0.40 -3.36 -21.06
CA PRO A 116 0.79 -4.17 -20.86
C PRO A 116 1.28 -4.09 -19.41
N ASP A 117 1.61 -5.24 -18.81
CA ASP A 117 2.24 -5.29 -17.51
C ASP A 117 3.21 -6.47 -17.43
N ALA A 118 4.50 -6.18 -17.42
CA ALA A 118 5.57 -7.18 -17.42
C ALA A 118 5.53 -8.12 -16.22
N ARG A 119 4.94 -7.70 -15.08
CA ARG A 119 4.79 -8.55 -13.88
C ARG A 119 3.92 -9.79 -14.15
N PHE A 120 3.02 -9.68 -15.14
CA PHE A 120 2.05 -10.73 -15.46
C PHE A 120 2.30 -11.38 -16.84
N GLY A 121 3.47 -11.13 -17.44
CA GLY A 121 3.90 -11.79 -18.67
C GLY A 121 3.24 -11.28 -19.95
N GLY A 122 2.55 -10.15 -19.93
CA GLY A 122 1.91 -9.56 -21.11
C GLY A 122 0.84 -8.55 -20.78
N ALA A 123 -0.13 -8.38 -21.68
CA ALA A 123 -1.27 -7.49 -21.44
C ALA A 123 -2.30 -8.16 -20.52
N VAL A 124 -2.78 -7.39 -19.54
CA VAL A 124 -3.82 -7.78 -18.59
C VAL A 124 -4.85 -6.67 -18.48
N SER A 125 -6.03 -6.95 -17.94
CA SER A 125 -7.05 -5.91 -17.75
C SER A 125 -6.62 -4.89 -16.69
N VAL A 126 -7.15 -3.68 -16.79
CA VAL A 126 -7.03 -2.65 -15.73
C VAL A 126 -7.51 -3.21 -14.39
N TRP A 127 -8.58 -3.99 -14.37
CA TRP A 127 -9.06 -4.70 -13.19
C TRP A 127 -7.94 -5.56 -12.56
N TRP A 128 -7.20 -6.31 -13.38
CA TRP A 128 -6.11 -7.16 -12.89
C TRP A 128 -4.96 -6.35 -12.31
N VAL A 129 -4.60 -5.23 -12.95
CA VAL A 129 -3.56 -4.31 -12.43
C VAL A 129 -3.99 -3.71 -11.10
N LEU A 130 -5.26 -3.31 -10.96
CA LEU A 130 -5.81 -2.80 -9.70
C LEU A 130 -5.77 -3.87 -8.61
N VAL A 131 -6.36 -5.02 -8.85
CA VAL A 131 -6.54 -6.06 -7.82
C VAL A 131 -5.21 -6.74 -7.51
N ARG A 132 -4.59 -7.37 -8.52
CA ARG A 132 -3.36 -8.16 -8.32
C ARG A 132 -2.10 -7.30 -8.23
N GLY A 133 -2.08 -6.17 -8.91
CA GLY A 133 -0.90 -5.29 -8.98
C GLY A 133 -0.81 -4.25 -7.87
N ASN A 134 -1.94 -3.85 -7.27
CA ASN A 134 -1.95 -2.80 -6.25
C ASN A 134 -2.64 -3.25 -4.95
N LEU A 135 -3.88 -3.73 -4.98
CA LEU A 135 -4.61 -4.06 -3.74
C LEU A 135 -4.02 -5.27 -3.02
N ASP A 136 -3.72 -6.36 -3.73
CA ASP A 136 -3.03 -7.53 -3.15
C ASP A 136 -1.64 -7.17 -2.62
N HIS A 137 -0.94 -6.27 -3.30
CA HIS A 137 0.35 -5.76 -2.87
C HIS A 137 0.24 -5.01 -1.53
N GLU A 138 -0.78 -4.17 -1.34
CA GLU A 138 -1.03 -3.53 -0.05
C GLU A 138 -1.41 -4.55 1.03
N VAL A 139 -2.24 -5.55 0.71
CA VAL A 139 -2.58 -6.64 1.64
C VAL A 139 -1.33 -7.40 2.08
N HIS A 140 -0.39 -7.68 1.15
CA HIS A 140 0.90 -8.31 1.47
C HIS A 140 1.69 -7.47 2.48
N HIS A 141 1.90 -6.18 2.23
CA HIS A 141 2.65 -5.30 3.13
C HIS A 141 1.93 -5.05 4.46
N ARG A 142 0.61 -4.98 4.45
CA ARG A 142 -0.19 -4.95 5.68
C ARG A 142 0.07 -6.17 6.57
N GLY A 143 0.24 -7.34 5.97
CA GLY A 143 0.63 -8.57 6.65
C GLY A 143 2.02 -8.46 7.28
N GLN A 144 2.98 -7.86 6.59
CA GLN A 144 4.32 -7.59 7.14
C GLN A 144 4.25 -6.63 8.34
N VAL A 145 3.51 -5.53 8.24
CA VAL A 145 3.28 -4.61 9.37
C VAL A 145 2.69 -5.34 10.57
N ALA A 146 1.70 -6.20 10.37
CA ALA A 146 1.09 -6.99 11.44
C ALA A 146 2.09 -7.95 12.10
N ALA A 147 2.96 -8.59 11.31
CA ALA A 147 4.02 -9.46 11.82
C ALA A 147 5.06 -8.67 12.63
N TYR A 148 5.50 -7.51 12.13
CA TYR A 148 6.46 -6.64 12.82
C TYR A 148 5.91 -6.17 14.18
N LEU A 149 4.67 -5.75 14.25
CA LEU A 149 4.01 -5.37 15.51
C LEU A 149 3.97 -6.52 16.52
N ARG A 150 3.81 -7.76 16.05
CA ARG A 150 3.88 -8.95 16.92
C ARG A 150 5.29 -9.18 17.44
N PHE A 151 6.32 -9.02 16.63
CA PHE A 151 7.72 -9.13 17.09
C PHE A 151 8.00 -8.12 18.20
N LEU A 152 7.67 -6.84 18.00
CA LEU A 152 7.86 -5.80 19.02
C LEU A 152 7.11 -6.12 20.32
N SER A 153 5.91 -6.67 20.26
CA SER A 153 5.14 -7.01 21.45
C SER A 153 5.73 -8.21 22.23
N VAL A 154 6.40 -9.12 21.55
CA VAL A 154 7.12 -10.24 22.18
C VAL A 154 8.39 -9.75 22.85
N GLU A 155 9.20 -8.93 22.16
CA GLU A 155 10.42 -8.33 22.72
C GLU A 155 10.12 -7.51 23.97
N ALA A 156 9.07 -6.69 23.97
CA ALA A 156 8.66 -5.89 25.12
C ALA A 156 8.28 -6.76 26.32
N ARG A 157 7.62 -7.92 26.11
CA ARG A 157 7.27 -8.85 27.19
C ARG A 157 8.48 -9.57 27.76
N GLN A 158 9.44 -9.98 26.92
CA GLN A 158 10.68 -10.62 27.35
C GLN A 158 11.54 -9.67 28.19
N SER A 159 11.62 -8.38 27.80
CA SER A 159 12.37 -7.34 28.52
C SER A 159 11.71 -6.98 29.87
N ALA A 160 10.39 -7.08 30.00
CA ALA A 160 9.65 -6.79 31.23
C ALA A 160 9.66 -7.95 32.23
N GLY A 161 9.99 -9.17 31.80
CA GLY A 161 10.06 -10.38 32.63
C GLY A 161 11.47 -10.74 33.09
N ALA A 162 12.48 -9.95 32.74
CA ALA A 162 13.88 -10.08 33.16
C ALA A 162 14.22 -9.04 34.24
#